data_eca972b223563a9f260a65137f76d61d
#
_entry.id   eca972b223563a9f260a65137f76d61d
#
_cell.length_a   1.000
_cell.length_b   1.000
_cell.length_c   1.000
_cell.angle_alpha   90.00
_cell.angle_beta   90.00
_cell.angle_gamma   90.00
#
_symmetry.space_group_name_H-M   'P 1'
#
loop_
_entity.id
_entity.type
_entity.pdbx_description
1 polymer ?
#
loop_
_entity_poly.entity_id
_entity_poly.type
_entity_poly.pdbx_seq_one_letter_code
_entity_poly.pdbx_strand_id
1 'polypeptide(L)'
;MSAGMSITVFTDGSCHSRLKTGGWASIIFLGKEKITLKGHDSETTHHRMELIAVIEAMRFLDENNYLSHPITVYSDSQYVVDLVQRAERLATSRYKTKKLNPIRNADLVQAVLHFITNYHITLVKLKSHLRSLDFESVTNREVDILSRHMMRTAREG
;
A
#
# COMPACT_ATOMS: atom_id res chain seq x y z
N MET A 1 27.31 -10.15 7.65
CA MET A 1 26.13 -9.45 8.16
C MET A 1 25.55 -8.59 7.08
N SER A 2 24.28 -8.79 6.83
CA SER A 2 23.56 -8.02 5.83
C SER A 2 23.05 -6.69 6.40
N ALA A 3 23.84 -6.07 7.28
CA ALA A 3 23.41 -4.89 8.04
C ALA A 3 23.07 -3.68 7.17
N GLY A 4 23.22 -3.78 5.87
CA GLY A 4 22.97 -2.65 4.98
C GLY A 4 21.84 -2.82 4.00
N MET A 5 21.05 -3.90 4.11
CA MET A 5 19.97 -4.05 3.15
C MET A 5 18.88 -3.02 3.41
N SER A 6 18.63 -2.19 2.41
CA SER A 6 17.54 -1.22 2.41
C SER A 6 16.44 -1.75 1.52
N ILE A 7 15.23 -1.83 2.05
CA ILE A 7 14.07 -2.33 1.31
C ILE A 7 13.18 -1.15 0.97
N THR A 8 12.84 -1.02 -0.29
CA THR A 8 11.98 0.05 -0.79
C THR A 8 10.76 -0.56 -1.47
N VAL A 9 9.59 -0.03 -1.16
CA VAL A 9 8.32 -0.52 -1.67
C VAL A 9 7.55 0.65 -2.27
N PHE A 10 6.98 0.43 -3.45
CA PHE A 10 6.07 1.39 -4.09
C PHE A 10 4.72 0.73 -4.24
N THR A 11 3.66 1.42 -3.82
CA THR A 11 2.31 0.85 -3.84
C THR A 11 1.34 1.80 -4.51
N ASP A 12 0.33 1.25 -5.17
CA ASP A 12 -0.77 2.04 -5.72
C ASP A 12 -2.02 1.19 -5.84
N GLY A 13 -3.16 1.85 -5.82
CA GLY A 13 -4.46 1.22 -6.00
C GLY A 13 -5.32 2.06 -6.93
N SER A 14 -6.17 1.40 -7.69
CA SER A 14 -7.04 2.02 -8.66
C SER A 14 -8.41 1.38 -8.60
N CYS A 15 -9.46 2.15 -8.80
CA CYS A 15 -10.83 1.63 -8.77
C CYS A 15 -11.70 2.39 -9.74
N HIS A 16 -12.53 1.65 -10.46
CA HIS A 16 -13.56 2.26 -11.31
C HIS A 16 -14.75 2.62 -10.41
N SER A 17 -15.05 3.91 -10.30
CA SER A 17 -16.03 4.40 -9.34
C SER A 17 -17.45 3.85 -9.54
N ARG A 18 -17.84 3.62 -10.80
CA ARG A 18 -19.16 3.10 -11.12
C ARG A 18 -19.27 1.60 -11.00
N LEU A 19 -18.32 0.89 -11.59
CA LEU A 19 -18.35 -0.59 -11.63
C LEU A 19 -17.79 -1.22 -10.37
N LYS A 20 -17.09 -0.44 -9.55
CA LYS A 20 -16.46 -0.88 -8.30
C LYS A 20 -15.46 -2.01 -8.48
N THR A 21 -14.93 -2.16 -9.69
CA THR A 21 -13.80 -3.05 -9.94
C THR A 21 -12.52 -2.32 -9.67
N GLY A 22 -11.58 -2.98 -9.02
CA GLY A 22 -10.33 -2.36 -8.61
C GLY A 22 -9.11 -3.17 -8.96
N GLY A 23 -7.97 -2.50 -8.97
CA GLY A 23 -6.66 -3.13 -9.14
C GLY A 23 -5.67 -2.53 -8.18
N TRP A 24 -4.66 -3.28 -7.86
CA TRP A 24 -3.57 -2.82 -7.00
C TRP A 24 -2.25 -3.36 -7.53
N ALA A 25 -1.18 -2.68 -7.19
CA ALA A 25 0.16 -3.13 -7.54
C ALA A 25 1.16 -2.67 -6.49
N SER A 26 2.20 -3.48 -6.30
CA SER A 26 3.29 -3.17 -5.41
C SER A 26 4.59 -3.58 -6.07
N ILE A 27 5.60 -2.70 -6.02
CA ILE A 27 6.93 -2.98 -6.54
C ILE A 27 7.90 -2.93 -5.36
N ILE A 28 8.62 -4.02 -5.14
CA ILE A 28 9.54 -4.17 -4.01
C ILE A 28 10.95 -4.28 -4.54
N PHE A 29 11.84 -3.46 -3.99
CA PHE A 29 13.27 -3.54 -4.30
C PHE A 29 14.02 -4.11 -3.10
N LEU A 30 14.66 -5.26 -3.30
CA LEU A 30 15.52 -5.92 -2.33
C LEU A 30 16.94 -5.81 -2.85
N GLY A 31 17.65 -4.73 -2.47
CA GLY A 31 18.92 -4.44 -3.11
C GLY A 31 18.72 -4.24 -4.61
N LYS A 32 19.32 -5.11 -5.43
CA LYS A 32 19.19 -5.01 -6.89
C LYS A 32 18.03 -5.81 -7.46
N GLU A 33 17.37 -6.61 -6.63
CA GLU A 33 16.26 -7.44 -7.08
C GLU A 33 14.97 -6.63 -7.06
N LYS A 34 14.19 -6.75 -8.14
CA LYS A 34 12.91 -6.07 -8.27
C LYS A 34 11.80 -7.11 -8.33
N ILE A 35 10.83 -6.98 -7.42
CA ILE A 35 9.70 -7.91 -7.32
C ILE A 35 8.42 -7.11 -7.57
N THR A 36 7.57 -7.62 -8.44
CA THR A 36 6.29 -6.98 -8.75
C THR A 36 5.15 -7.87 -8.29
N LEU A 37 4.28 -7.31 -7.44
CA LEU A 37 3.05 -7.95 -7.01
C LEU A 37 1.88 -7.16 -7.56
N LYS A 38 0.81 -7.84 -7.96
CA LYS A 38 -0.37 -7.18 -8.50
C LYS A 38 -1.59 -8.07 -8.36
N GLY A 39 -2.75 -7.45 -8.33
CA GLY A 39 -4.00 -8.18 -8.25
C GLY A 39 -5.19 -7.28 -8.53
N HIS A 40 -6.37 -7.87 -8.52
CA HIS A 40 -7.60 -7.13 -8.76
C HIS A 40 -8.72 -7.70 -7.91
N ASP A 41 -9.80 -6.93 -7.82
CA ASP A 41 -10.96 -7.32 -7.04
C ASP A 41 -12.22 -6.74 -7.67
N SER A 42 -13.35 -7.37 -7.42
CA SER A 42 -14.66 -6.84 -7.75
C SER A 42 -15.31 -6.31 -6.46
N GLU A 43 -16.23 -5.38 -6.59
CA GLU A 43 -16.94 -4.79 -5.45
C GLU A 43 -15.99 -4.26 -4.38
N THR A 44 -15.07 -3.38 -4.80
CA THR A 44 -14.07 -2.78 -3.92
C THR A 44 -14.12 -1.25 -4.03
N THR A 45 -13.21 -0.57 -3.36
CA THR A 45 -13.07 0.87 -3.40
C THR A 45 -11.62 1.25 -3.65
N HIS A 46 -11.40 2.50 -4.04
CA HIS A 46 -10.05 3.02 -4.25
C HIS A 46 -9.19 2.85 -2.97
N HIS A 47 -9.73 3.26 -1.83
CA HIS A 47 -8.98 3.16 -0.57
C HIS A 47 -8.66 1.72 -0.20
N ARG A 48 -9.57 0.78 -0.44
CA ARG A 48 -9.29 -0.63 -0.16
C ARG A 48 -8.15 -1.14 -1.05
N MET A 49 -8.13 -0.75 -2.33
CA MET A 49 -7.06 -1.16 -3.23
C MET A 49 -5.71 -0.60 -2.80
N GLU A 50 -5.69 0.65 -2.33
CA GLU A 50 -4.47 1.26 -1.81
C GLU A 50 -3.94 0.54 -0.56
N LEU A 51 -4.83 0.16 0.34
CA LEU A 51 -4.44 -0.57 1.55
C LEU A 51 -3.99 -2.00 1.23
N ILE A 52 -4.67 -2.68 0.33
CA ILE A 52 -4.31 -4.05 -0.06
C ILE A 52 -2.92 -4.07 -0.70
N ALA A 53 -2.58 -3.05 -1.51
CA ALA A 53 -1.24 -2.97 -2.10
C ALA A 53 -0.15 -2.96 -1.02
N VAL A 54 -0.36 -2.21 0.06
CA VAL A 54 0.59 -2.17 1.19
C VAL A 54 0.62 -3.51 1.90
N ILE A 55 -0.55 -4.06 2.22
CA ILE A 55 -0.65 -5.32 2.97
C ILE A 55 0.03 -6.47 2.21
N GLU A 56 -0.21 -6.58 0.92
CA GLU A 56 0.37 -7.68 0.14
C GLU A 56 1.89 -7.55 0.04
N ALA A 57 2.41 -6.32 -0.05
CA ALA A 57 3.86 -6.11 -0.01
C ALA A 57 4.44 -6.56 1.35
N MET A 58 3.78 -6.18 2.45
CA MET A 58 4.24 -6.57 3.78
C MET A 58 4.17 -8.08 3.99
N ARG A 59 3.11 -8.72 3.49
CA ARG A 59 2.96 -10.17 3.59
C ARG A 59 4.08 -10.90 2.83
N PHE A 60 4.41 -10.42 1.64
CA PHE A 60 5.53 -10.97 0.89
C PHE A 60 6.84 -10.88 1.68
N LEU A 61 7.09 -9.71 2.28
CA LEU A 61 8.30 -9.50 3.06
C LEU A 61 8.33 -10.36 4.31
N ASP A 62 7.18 -10.55 4.95
CA ASP A 62 7.06 -11.40 6.13
C ASP A 62 7.32 -12.87 5.77
N GLU A 63 6.70 -13.36 4.71
CA GLU A 63 6.85 -14.74 4.28
C GLU A 63 8.27 -15.08 3.86
N ASN A 64 9.04 -14.09 3.47
CA ASN A 64 10.42 -14.26 3.03
C ASN A 64 11.44 -13.77 4.08
N ASN A 65 10.99 -13.51 5.30
CA ASN A 65 11.83 -13.14 6.43
C ASN A 65 12.59 -11.82 6.27
N TYR A 66 11.96 -10.82 5.63
CA TYR A 66 12.56 -9.52 5.41
C TYR A 66 12.05 -8.41 6.32
N LEU A 67 11.05 -8.68 7.19
CA LEU A 67 10.45 -7.61 8.01
C LEU A 67 11.38 -7.06 9.10
N SER A 68 12.48 -7.74 9.40
CA SER A 68 13.45 -7.23 10.38
C SER A 68 14.28 -6.07 9.84
N HIS A 69 14.28 -5.86 8.53
CA HIS A 69 15.02 -4.76 7.89
C HIS A 69 14.20 -3.48 7.88
N PRO A 70 14.86 -2.32 7.85
CA PRO A 70 14.13 -1.06 7.64
C PRO A 70 13.49 -1.05 6.25
N ILE A 71 12.22 -0.64 6.20
CA ILE A 71 11.43 -0.64 4.98
C ILE A 71 10.86 0.76 4.76
N THR A 72 11.04 1.30 3.56
CA THR A 72 10.42 2.55 3.17
C THR A 72 9.32 2.25 2.15
N VAL A 73 8.10 2.65 2.45
CA VAL A 73 6.96 2.48 1.57
C VAL A 73 6.58 3.83 0.98
N TYR A 74 6.63 3.93 -0.34
CA TYR A 74 6.23 5.14 -1.06
C TYR A 74 4.80 4.96 -1.59
N SER A 75 3.96 5.95 -1.34
CA SER A 75 2.58 5.97 -1.82
C SER A 75 2.20 7.38 -2.20
N ASP A 76 1.38 7.54 -3.23
CA ASP A 76 0.81 8.85 -3.55
C ASP A 76 -0.54 9.07 -2.86
N SER A 77 -0.97 8.14 -2.03
CA SER A 77 -2.25 8.20 -1.33
C SER A 77 -2.13 8.94 -0.01
N GLN A 78 -2.78 10.09 0.09
CA GLN A 78 -2.86 10.84 1.34
C GLN A 78 -3.57 10.00 2.42
N TYR A 79 -4.59 9.26 2.02
CA TYR A 79 -5.33 8.39 2.94
C TYR A 79 -4.41 7.38 3.64
N VAL A 80 -3.55 6.69 2.86
CA VAL A 80 -2.63 5.69 3.41
C VAL A 80 -1.61 6.35 4.35
N VAL A 81 -1.01 7.45 3.91
CA VAL A 81 0.03 8.12 4.69
C VAL A 81 -0.53 8.69 5.99
N ASP A 82 -1.76 9.21 5.96
CA ASP A 82 -2.38 9.78 7.16
C ASP A 82 -2.71 8.74 8.22
N LEU A 83 -2.82 7.48 7.86
CA LEU A 83 -3.12 6.42 8.85
C LEU A 83 -2.06 6.34 9.94
N VAL A 84 -0.80 6.57 9.60
CA VAL A 84 0.28 6.54 10.58
C VAL A 84 0.05 7.59 11.67
N GLN A 85 -0.37 8.79 11.28
CA GLN A 85 -0.62 9.89 12.21
C GLN A 85 -1.84 9.65 13.08
N ARG A 86 -2.74 8.79 12.61
CA ARG A 86 -3.98 8.48 13.33
C ARG A 86 -3.93 7.15 14.09
N ALA A 87 -2.80 6.46 14.03
CA ALA A 87 -2.68 5.08 14.55
C ALA A 87 -3.07 4.98 16.03
N GLU A 88 -2.52 5.86 16.86
CA GLU A 88 -2.78 5.82 18.30
C GLU A 88 -4.25 6.09 18.62
N ARG A 89 -4.83 7.10 17.99
CA ARG A 89 -6.24 7.45 18.18
C ARG A 89 -7.16 6.33 17.73
N LEU A 90 -6.84 5.71 16.58
CA LEU A 90 -7.64 4.60 16.05
C LEU A 90 -7.58 3.39 16.98
N ALA A 91 -6.41 3.06 17.50
CA ALA A 91 -6.27 1.96 18.45
C ALA A 91 -7.05 2.23 19.74
N THR A 92 -6.99 3.46 20.27
CA THR A 92 -7.70 3.86 21.48
C THR A 92 -9.21 3.74 21.29
N SER A 93 -9.74 4.10 20.13
CA SER A 93 -11.16 3.98 19.83
C SER A 93 -11.57 2.57 19.42
N ARG A 94 -10.64 1.62 19.39
CA ARG A 94 -10.85 0.25 18.93
C ARG A 94 -11.38 0.21 17.50
N TYR A 95 -10.92 1.15 16.69
CA TYR A 95 -11.29 1.26 15.25
C TYR A 95 -12.80 1.46 15.07
N LYS A 96 -13.41 2.21 15.98
CA LYS A 96 -14.83 2.51 15.93
C LYS A 96 -15.08 4.03 15.85
N THR A 97 -16.20 4.39 15.27
CA THR A 97 -16.66 5.78 15.23
C THR A 97 -17.22 6.18 16.60
N LYS A 98 -17.57 7.46 16.75
CA LYS A 98 -18.22 7.96 17.97
C LYS A 98 -19.54 7.24 18.26
N LYS A 99 -20.21 6.72 17.24
CA LYS A 99 -21.45 5.96 17.38
C LYS A 99 -21.18 4.46 17.60
N LEU A 100 -19.95 4.09 17.86
CA LEU A 100 -19.52 2.70 18.11
C LEU A 100 -19.67 1.76 16.93
N ASN A 101 -19.79 2.30 15.71
CA ASN A 101 -19.74 1.51 14.49
C ASN A 101 -18.28 1.37 14.03
N PRO A 102 -17.92 0.25 13.39
CA PRO A 102 -16.57 0.13 12.86
C PRO A 102 -16.26 1.27 11.87
N ILE A 103 -15.02 1.77 11.90
CA ILE A 103 -14.61 2.73 10.90
C ILE A 103 -14.59 2.07 9.52
N ARG A 104 -14.64 2.89 8.46
CA ARG A 104 -14.55 2.38 7.10
C ARG A 104 -13.21 1.64 6.90
N ASN A 105 -13.27 0.46 6.29
CA ASN A 105 -12.08 -0.37 6.02
C ASN A 105 -11.33 -0.81 7.28
N ALA A 106 -12.05 -0.96 8.40
CA ALA A 106 -11.42 -1.30 9.68
C ALA A 106 -10.53 -2.54 9.60
N ASP A 107 -10.95 -3.56 8.84
CA ASP A 107 -10.19 -4.77 8.65
C ASP A 107 -8.80 -4.51 8.05
N LEU A 108 -8.76 -3.74 6.97
CA LEU A 108 -7.51 -3.43 6.28
C LEU A 108 -6.67 -2.40 7.02
N VAL A 109 -7.33 -1.42 7.65
CA VAL A 109 -6.64 -0.40 8.44
C VAL A 109 -5.89 -1.07 9.61
N GLN A 110 -6.54 -2.00 10.30
CA GLN A 110 -5.90 -2.72 11.40
C GLN A 110 -4.68 -3.51 10.91
N ALA A 111 -4.79 -4.15 9.75
CA ALA A 111 -3.68 -4.92 9.19
C ALA A 111 -2.49 -4.03 8.85
N VAL A 112 -2.73 -2.88 8.20
CA VAL A 112 -1.65 -1.95 7.85
C VAL A 112 -0.99 -1.42 9.12
N LEU A 113 -1.77 -1.00 10.11
CA LEU A 113 -1.23 -0.43 11.34
C LEU A 113 -0.48 -1.46 12.17
N HIS A 114 -0.89 -2.74 12.11
CA HIS A 114 -0.14 -3.81 12.77
C HIS A 114 1.31 -3.86 12.25
N PHE A 115 1.49 -3.82 10.94
CA PHE A 115 2.84 -3.83 10.36
C PHE A 115 3.62 -2.58 10.75
N ILE A 116 2.99 -1.41 10.64
CA ILE A 116 3.67 -0.13 10.91
C ILE A 116 4.12 -0.02 12.36
N THR A 117 3.30 -0.49 13.31
CA THR A 117 3.61 -0.36 14.74
C THR A 117 4.60 -1.42 15.23
N ASN A 118 4.70 -2.57 14.58
CA ASN A 118 5.54 -3.68 15.05
C ASN A 118 6.86 -3.83 14.30
N TYR A 119 7.05 -3.10 13.20
CA TYR A 119 8.26 -3.22 12.37
C TYR A 119 8.78 -1.83 12.00
N HIS A 120 9.99 -1.78 11.44
CA HIS A 120 10.64 -0.53 11.06
C HIS A 120 10.16 -0.09 9.67
N ILE A 121 8.93 0.39 9.58
CA ILE A 121 8.31 0.80 8.33
C ILE A 121 8.05 2.30 8.35
N THR A 122 8.55 2.99 7.33
CA THR A 122 8.33 4.42 7.14
C THR A 122 7.49 4.62 5.89
N LEU A 123 6.38 5.35 6.02
CA LEU A 123 5.56 5.72 4.88
C LEU A 123 5.95 7.11 4.40
N VAL A 124 6.21 7.22 3.11
CA VAL A 124 6.59 8.49 2.47
C VAL A 124 5.59 8.78 1.37
N LYS A 125 5.02 9.99 1.41
CA LYS A 125 4.09 10.40 0.38
C LYS A 125 4.85 10.95 -0.82
N LEU A 126 4.48 10.47 -2.01
CA LEU A 126 4.95 11.01 -3.28
C LEU A 126 3.87 11.89 -3.88
N LYS A 127 4.28 12.92 -4.61
CA LYS A 127 3.34 13.72 -5.39
C LYS A 127 2.99 12.97 -6.66
N SER A 128 1.70 12.75 -6.88
CA SER A 128 1.23 12.14 -8.12
C SER A 128 1.38 13.12 -9.28
N HIS A 129 1.45 12.58 -10.49
CA HIS A 129 1.51 13.33 -11.75
C HIS A 129 2.76 14.17 -11.97
N LEU A 130 3.84 13.94 -11.21
CA LEU A 130 5.13 14.57 -11.51
C LEU A 130 5.73 13.93 -12.75
N ARG A 131 6.32 14.77 -13.62
CA ARG A 131 7.00 14.31 -14.82
C ARG A 131 8.51 14.19 -14.63
N SER A 132 8.93 14.08 -13.38
CA SER A 132 10.35 13.93 -13.05
C SER A 132 10.87 12.58 -13.55
N LEU A 133 12.16 12.54 -13.86
CA LEU A 133 12.85 11.32 -14.29
C LEU A 133 13.59 10.66 -13.14
N ASP A 134 13.41 11.13 -11.91
CA ASP A 134 14.04 10.48 -10.77
C ASP A 134 13.43 9.09 -10.52
N PHE A 135 14.17 8.28 -9.77
CA PHE A 135 13.81 6.89 -9.52
C PHE A 135 12.41 6.76 -8.89
N GLU A 136 12.12 7.58 -7.88
CA GLU A 136 10.85 7.49 -7.17
C GLU A 136 9.68 7.85 -8.07
N SER A 137 9.80 8.91 -8.87
CA SER A 137 8.72 9.35 -9.74
C SER A 137 8.48 8.37 -10.88
N VAL A 138 9.54 7.82 -11.47
CA VAL A 138 9.43 6.83 -12.55
C VAL A 138 8.74 5.57 -12.02
N THR A 139 9.16 5.10 -10.85
CA THR A 139 8.59 3.89 -10.25
C THR A 139 7.15 4.10 -9.83
N ASN A 140 6.82 5.29 -9.30
CA ASN A 140 5.44 5.61 -8.94
C ASN A 140 4.52 5.58 -10.17
N ARG A 141 4.99 6.07 -11.30
CA ARG A 141 4.23 5.98 -12.55
C ARG A 141 4.06 4.54 -13.01
N GLU A 142 5.09 3.72 -12.82
CA GLU A 142 5.01 2.30 -13.17
C GLU A 142 3.94 1.58 -12.35
N VAL A 143 3.92 1.79 -11.06
CA VAL A 143 2.95 1.13 -10.17
C VAL A 143 1.53 1.64 -10.44
N ASP A 144 1.39 2.91 -10.81
CA ASP A 144 0.09 3.47 -11.21
C ASP A 144 -0.44 2.78 -12.46
N ILE A 145 0.40 2.63 -13.47
CA ILE A 145 0.02 1.95 -14.72
C ILE A 145 -0.39 0.50 -14.44
N LEU A 146 0.37 -0.20 -13.61
CA LEU A 146 0.06 -1.59 -13.25
C LEU A 146 -1.27 -1.71 -12.52
N SER A 147 -1.55 -0.83 -11.55
CA SER A 147 -2.80 -0.89 -10.80
C SER A 147 -4.00 -0.63 -11.71
N ARG A 148 -3.88 0.32 -12.65
CA ARG A 148 -4.94 0.60 -13.61
C ARG A 148 -5.16 -0.55 -14.57
N HIS A 149 -4.08 -1.20 -15.00
CA HIS A 149 -4.19 -2.38 -15.85
C HIS A 149 -4.94 -3.49 -15.13
N MET A 150 -4.63 -3.72 -13.86
CA MET A 150 -5.31 -4.74 -13.06
C MET A 150 -6.78 -4.38 -12.84
N MET A 151 -7.10 -3.11 -12.67
CA MET A 151 -8.49 -2.66 -12.57
C MET A 151 -9.27 -3.02 -13.84
N ARG A 152 -8.66 -2.80 -15.02
CA ARG A 152 -9.30 -3.14 -16.30
C ARG A 152 -9.47 -4.65 -16.45
N THR A 153 -8.51 -5.43 -15.99
CA THR A 153 -8.58 -6.89 -15.98
C THR A 153 -9.79 -7.37 -15.18
N ALA A 154 -10.05 -6.74 -14.02
CA ALA A 154 -11.21 -7.06 -13.20
C ALA A 154 -12.53 -6.79 -13.93
N ARG A 155 -12.56 -5.75 -14.78
CA ARG A 155 -13.76 -5.40 -15.56
C ARG A 155 -14.03 -6.44 -16.65
N GLU A 156 -12.99 -7.04 -17.19
CA GLU A 156 -13.10 -8.01 -18.29
C GLU A 156 -13.44 -9.41 -17.78
N GLY A 157 -13.21 -9.67 -16.50
CA GLY A 157 -13.53 -10.93 -15.85
C GLY A 157 -14.95 -10.96 -15.31
#